data_0537dbc4a03b1ed9b20ea3e02aa210a1
#
_entry.id   0537dbc4a03b1ed9b20ea3e02aa210a1
#
_cell.length_a   1.000
_cell.length_b   1.000
_cell.length_c   1.000
_cell.angle_alpha   90.00
_cell.angle_beta   90.00
_cell.angle_gamma   90.00
#
_symmetry.space_group_name_H-M   'P 1'
#
loop_
_entity.id
_entity.type
_entity.pdbx_description
1 polymer ?
#
loop_
_entity_poly.entity_id
_entity_poly.type
_entity_poly.pdbx_seq_one_letter_code
_entity_poly.pdbx_strand_id
1 'polypeptide(L)'
;MPEVTGVDPLDLLHRRATPEHDGIPGTFSLRPLDLDRDLDLLHTWMNDPEVARYWNKAWPREQIASYLREQQLSTHSTPYVGELDDVPMSYWELYRADLDPLAQYYDAREHDAGVHLLLGPADSRGRRLAADLLRVVSAWQLDADPLATRVIGEPDATNERLIRVAALAGFRHVTDIELPHKRAALLVRGRDSL
;
A
#
# COMPACT_ATOMS: atom_id res chain seq x y z
N MET A 1 -31.47 6.06 13.67
CA MET A 1 -30.40 5.19 13.15
C MET A 1 -29.35 6.12 12.55
N PRO A 2 -28.14 6.23 13.11
CA PRO A 2 -27.09 6.98 12.41
C PRO A 2 -26.72 6.20 11.15
N GLU A 3 -26.76 6.86 10.00
CA GLU A 3 -26.17 6.35 8.78
C GLU A 3 -24.69 6.08 9.05
N VAL A 4 -24.29 4.82 8.83
CA VAL A 4 -22.87 4.47 8.73
C VAL A 4 -22.40 5.12 7.43
N THR A 5 -21.89 6.34 7.54
CA THR A 5 -21.14 6.94 6.45
C THR A 5 -19.92 6.05 6.23
N GLY A 6 -19.96 5.24 5.18
CA GLY A 6 -18.78 4.55 4.70
C GLY A 6 -17.64 5.57 4.60
N VAL A 7 -16.44 5.16 4.98
CA VAL A 7 -15.25 5.99 4.75
C VAL A 7 -15.23 6.29 3.26
N ASP A 8 -15.39 7.56 2.88
CA ASP A 8 -15.26 7.96 1.47
C ASP A 8 -13.89 7.45 0.97
N PRO A 9 -13.85 6.73 -0.15
CA PRO A 9 -12.58 6.30 -0.70
C PRO A 9 -11.71 7.55 -0.89
N LEU A 10 -10.46 7.48 -0.45
CA LEU A 10 -9.52 8.58 -0.59
C LEU A 10 -9.52 9.06 -2.04
N ASP A 11 -9.77 10.34 -2.27
CA ASP A 11 -9.76 10.92 -3.62
C ASP A 11 -8.32 11.03 -4.15
N LEU A 12 -7.81 9.93 -4.64
CA LEU A 12 -6.47 9.81 -5.22
C LEU A 12 -6.49 9.71 -6.75
N LEU A 13 -7.68 9.62 -7.35
CA LEU A 13 -7.85 9.31 -8.77
C LEU A 13 -7.32 10.40 -9.71
N HIS A 14 -7.30 11.63 -9.26
CA HIS A 14 -6.81 12.77 -10.04
C HIS A 14 -5.35 13.13 -9.77
N ARG A 15 -4.72 12.45 -8.81
CA ARG A 15 -3.33 12.72 -8.44
C ARG A 15 -2.37 12.12 -9.46
N ARG A 16 -1.32 12.87 -9.77
CA ARG A 16 -0.25 12.46 -10.68
C ARG A 16 1.09 12.80 -10.06
N ALA A 17 2.03 11.88 -10.13
CA ALA A 17 3.43 12.13 -9.81
C ALA A 17 4.26 12.13 -11.09
N THR A 18 5.19 13.06 -11.22
CA THR A 18 5.92 13.32 -12.45
C THR A 18 7.43 13.37 -12.23
N PRO A 19 8.25 13.22 -13.29
CA PRO A 19 9.71 13.32 -13.18
C PRO A 19 10.18 14.66 -12.59
N GLU A 20 9.52 15.74 -12.94
CA GLU A 20 9.93 17.10 -12.59
C GLU A 20 9.70 17.42 -11.11
N HIS A 21 8.63 16.91 -10.53
CA HIS A 21 8.23 17.23 -9.15
C HIS A 21 8.59 16.12 -8.16
N ASP A 22 8.56 14.86 -8.59
CA ASP A 22 8.61 13.71 -7.70
C ASP A 22 9.81 12.79 -7.94
N GLY A 23 10.56 13.00 -9.04
CA GLY A 23 11.70 12.17 -9.42
C GLY A 23 11.33 10.78 -9.96
N ILE A 24 10.05 10.57 -10.30
CA ILE A 24 9.56 9.32 -10.88
C ILE A 24 9.87 9.30 -12.38
N PRO A 25 10.30 8.16 -12.97
CA PRO A 25 10.76 8.12 -14.37
C PRO A 25 9.62 8.09 -15.39
N GLY A 26 8.53 8.80 -15.16
CA GLY A 26 7.34 8.86 -15.98
C GLY A 26 6.18 9.48 -15.21
N THR A 27 4.97 9.42 -15.73
CA THR A 27 3.76 9.87 -15.04
C THR A 27 3.13 8.72 -14.27
N PHE A 28 3.18 8.77 -12.94
CA PHE A 28 2.56 7.77 -12.08
C PHE A 28 1.16 8.20 -11.64
N SER A 29 0.23 7.26 -11.64
CA SER A 29 -1.13 7.44 -11.15
C SER A 29 -1.68 6.19 -10.48
N LEU A 30 -2.71 6.37 -9.67
CA LEU A 30 -3.51 5.29 -9.11
C LEU A 30 -4.89 5.25 -9.79
N ARG A 31 -5.38 4.05 -10.05
CA ARG A 31 -6.78 3.80 -10.43
C ARG A 31 -7.38 2.71 -9.55
N PRO A 32 -8.70 2.68 -9.37
CA PRO A 32 -9.36 1.58 -8.67
C PRO A 32 -9.04 0.24 -9.30
N LEU A 33 -8.99 -0.80 -8.46
CA LEU A 33 -8.93 -2.17 -8.94
C LEU A 33 -10.17 -2.51 -9.76
N ASP A 34 -9.97 -3.08 -10.94
CA ASP A 34 -11.00 -3.67 -11.80
C ASP A 34 -10.71 -5.18 -11.94
N LEU A 35 -11.52 -6.01 -11.29
CA LEU A 35 -11.30 -7.46 -11.29
C LEU A 35 -11.34 -8.10 -12.67
N ASP A 36 -12.20 -7.64 -13.55
CA ASP A 36 -12.32 -8.19 -14.90
C ASP A 36 -11.07 -7.88 -15.74
N ARG A 37 -10.46 -6.74 -15.50
CA ARG A 37 -9.25 -6.27 -16.17
C ARG A 37 -7.96 -6.80 -15.52
N ASP A 38 -7.91 -6.83 -14.18
CA ASP A 38 -6.64 -6.89 -13.44
C ASP A 38 -6.35 -8.28 -12.84
N LEU A 39 -7.34 -9.17 -12.75
CA LEU A 39 -7.18 -10.43 -12.03
C LEU A 39 -6.02 -11.29 -12.54
N ASP A 40 -5.89 -11.46 -13.85
CA ASP A 40 -4.84 -12.30 -14.44
C ASP A 40 -3.45 -11.70 -14.23
N LEU A 41 -3.35 -10.38 -14.29
CA LEU A 41 -2.13 -9.64 -14.03
C LEU A 41 -1.72 -9.78 -12.55
N LEU A 42 -2.65 -9.54 -11.62
CA LEU A 42 -2.39 -9.66 -10.19
C LEU A 42 -2.11 -11.11 -9.76
N HIS A 43 -2.79 -12.09 -10.36
CA HIS A 43 -2.48 -13.49 -10.16
C HIS A 43 -1.03 -13.80 -10.58
N THR A 44 -0.59 -13.30 -11.72
CA THR A 44 0.80 -13.46 -12.18
C THR A 44 1.79 -12.83 -11.21
N TRP A 45 1.54 -11.60 -10.77
CA TRP A 45 2.44 -10.90 -9.85
C TRP A 45 2.50 -11.53 -8.46
N MET A 46 1.35 -11.93 -7.89
CA MET A 46 1.29 -12.55 -6.56
C MET A 46 1.90 -13.95 -6.53
N ASN A 47 1.98 -14.63 -7.67
CA ASN A 47 2.64 -15.94 -7.82
C ASN A 47 4.10 -15.85 -8.26
N ASP A 48 4.63 -14.66 -8.55
CA ASP A 48 6.07 -14.48 -8.75
C ASP A 48 6.83 -14.84 -7.45
N PRO A 49 7.84 -15.72 -7.49
CA PRO A 49 8.53 -16.19 -6.27
C PRO A 49 9.11 -15.09 -5.40
N GLU A 50 9.61 -13.99 -5.99
CA GLU A 50 10.15 -12.86 -5.21
C GLU A 50 9.07 -12.09 -4.48
N VAL A 51 7.89 -11.95 -5.09
CA VAL A 51 6.71 -11.31 -4.48
C VAL A 51 6.08 -12.23 -3.44
N ALA A 52 5.85 -13.49 -3.82
CA ALA A 52 5.21 -14.51 -2.99
C ALA A 52 5.90 -14.71 -1.65
N ARG A 53 7.22 -14.56 -1.62
CA ARG A 53 8.04 -14.71 -0.40
C ARG A 53 7.56 -13.85 0.77
N TYR A 54 7.04 -12.65 0.50
CA TYR A 54 6.62 -11.70 1.53
C TYR A 54 5.14 -11.33 1.46
N TRP A 55 4.54 -11.41 0.26
CA TRP A 55 3.11 -11.15 0.08
C TRP A 55 2.24 -12.30 0.60
N ASN A 56 2.80 -13.51 0.63
CA ASN A 56 2.14 -14.73 1.14
C ASN A 56 0.79 -15.06 0.49
N LYS A 57 0.61 -14.73 -0.79
CA LYS A 57 -0.62 -14.99 -1.55
C LYS A 57 -0.31 -15.63 -2.92
N ALA A 58 0.64 -16.58 -2.95
CA ALA A 58 0.86 -17.44 -4.10
C ALA A 58 -0.27 -18.48 -4.20
N TRP A 59 -1.46 -18.02 -4.51
CA TRP A 59 -2.69 -18.80 -4.48
C TRP A 59 -3.22 -19.07 -5.87
N PRO A 60 -4.12 -20.09 -6.03
CA PRO A 60 -4.91 -20.26 -7.24
C PRO A 60 -5.70 -19.01 -7.60
N ARG A 61 -5.98 -18.85 -8.89
CA ARG A 61 -6.64 -17.67 -9.46
C ARG A 61 -7.98 -17.33 -8.77
N GLU A 62 -8.80 -18.34 -8.49
CA GLU A 62 -10.10 -18.18 -7.83
C GLU A 62 -9.98 -17.68 -6.39
N GLN A 63 -8.93 -18.11 -5.69
CA GLN A 63 -8.68 -17.68 -4.32
C GLN A 63 -8.18 -16.21 -4.30
N ILE A 64 -7.35 -15.83 -5.26
CA ILE A 64 -6.95 -14.43 -5.44
C ILE A 64 -8.15 -13.57 -5.82
N ALA A 65 -9.04 -14.05 -6.70
CA ALA A 65 -10.27 -13.34 -7.04
C ALA A 65 -11.16 -13.10 -5.81
N SER A 66 -11.29 -14.08 -4.93
CA SER A 66 -12.06 -13.94 -3.68
C SER A 66 -11.43 -12.89 -2.77
N TYR A 67 -10.12 -12.97 -2.57
CA TYR A 67 -9.37 -12.00 -1.78
C TYR A 67 -9.52 -10.56 -2.31
N LEU A 68 -9.37 -10.36 -3.61
CA LEU A 68 -9.49 -9.03 -4.21
C LEU A 68 -10.92 -8.47 -4.12
N ARG A 69 -11.96 -9.33 -4.21
CA ARG A 69 -13.34 -8.92 -3.94
C ARG A 69 -13.54 -8.50 -2.49
N GLU A 70 -12.95 -9.23 -1.54
CA GLU A 70 -12.99 -8.84 -0.12
C GLU A 70 -12.34 -7.47 0.10
N GLN A 71 -11.21 -7.19 -0.56
CA GLN A 71 -10.59 -5.87 -0.52
C GLN A 71 -11.50 -4.77 -1.10
N GLN A 72 -12.19 -5.02 -2.21
CA GLN A 72 -13.14 -4.07 -2.80
C GLN A 72 -14.38 -3.81 -1.92
N LEU A 73 -14.79 -4.81 -1.13
CA LEU A 73 -15.94 -4.70 -0.22
C LEU A 73 -15.54 -4.18 1.17
N SER A 74 -14.27 -3.98 1.42
CA SER A 74 -13.78 -3.47 2.70
C SER A 74 -14.33 -2.08 2.98
N THR A 75 -14.68 -1.82 4.24
CA THR A 75 -15.16 -0.50 4.70
C THR A 75 -14.03 0.43 5.14
N HIS A 76 -12.81 -0.07 5.23
CA HIS A 76 -11.64 0.69 5.70
C HIS A 76 -10.40 0.56 4.82
N SER A 77 -10.46 -0.25 3.75
CA SER A 77 -9.37 -0.44 2.79
C SER A 77 -9.87 -0.26 1.36
N THR A 78 -9.07 0.38 0.52
CA THR A 78 -9.35 0.56 -0.91
C THR A 78 -8.19 0.01 -1.72
N PRO A 79 -8.43 -0.99 -2.60
CA PRO A 79 -7.42 -1.52 -3.49
C PRO A 79 -7.26 -0.66 -4.75
N TYR A 80 -6.00 -0.38 -5.12
CA TYR A 80 -5.64 0.37 -6.32
C TYR A 80 -4.63 -0.39 -7.18
N VAL A 81 -4.66 -0.14 -8.48
CA VAL A 81 -3.58 -0.45 -9.41
C VAL A 81 -2.82 0.83 -9.73
N GLY A 82 -1.51 0.80 -9.52
CA GLY A 82 -0.62 1.90 -9.90
C GLY A 82 -0.10 1.70 -11.31
N GLU A 83 -0.18 2.76 -12.10
CA GLU A 83 0.26 2.80 -13.49
C GLU A 83 1.37 3.81 -13.67
N LEU A 84 2.38 3.46 -14.46
CA LEU A 84 3.43 4.35 -14.91
C LEU A 84 3.30 4.51 -16.42
N ASP A 85 3.06 5.74 -16.91
CA ASP A 85 2.74 6.05 -18.31
C ASP A 85 1.61 5.13 -18.87
N ASP A 86 0.52 5.01 -18.08
CA ASP A 86 -0.65 4.19 -18.35
C ASP A 86 -0.40 2.67 -18.42
N VAL A 87 0.80 2.21 -18.00
CA VAL A 87 1.15 0.79 -17.91
C VAL A 87 1.05 0.32 -16.44
N PRO A 88 0.20 -0.68 -16.13
CA PRO A 88 0.11 -1.24 -14.78
C PRO A 88 1.46 -1.79 -14.31
N MET A 89 1.89 -1.38 -13.10
CA MET A 89 3.18 -1.79 -12.56
C MET A 89 3.17 -2.09 -11.06
N SER A 90 2.10 -1.75 -10.34
CA SER A 90 2.03 -1.94 -8.89
C SER A 90 0.59 -2.18 -8.42
N TYR A 91 0.47 -2.82 -7.27
CA TYR A 91 -0.80 -3.00 -6.55
C TYR A 91 -0.68 -2.41 -5.15
N TRP A 92 -1.73 -1.75 -4.70
CA TRP A 92 -1.78 -1.03 -3.45
C TRP A 92 -3.04 -1.36 -2.67
N GLU A 93 -2.90 -1.49 -1.36
CA GLU A 93 -4.00 -1.45 -0.41
C GLU A 93 -3.78 -0.25 0.49
N LEU A 94 -4.65 0.75 0.36
CA LEU A 94 -4.61 1.97 1.16
C LEU A 94 -5.77 1.92 2.15
N TYR A 95 -5.46 1.96 3.43
CA TYR A 95 -6.44 1.66 4.45
C TYR A 95 -6.35 2.58 5.68
N ARG A 96 -7.40 2.56 6.50
CA ARG A 96 -7.44 3.14 7.83
C ARG A 96 -6.87 2.12 8.80
N ALA A 97 -5.62 2.31 9.21
CA ALA A 97 -4.92 1.37 10.09
C ALA A 97 -5.53 1.31 11.50
N ASP A 98 -6.15 2.38 11.94
CA ASP A 98 -6.88 2.46 13.22
C ASP A 98 -8.20 1.67 13.21
N LEU A 99 -8.75 1.37 12.05
CA LEU A 99 -9.95 0.55 11.87
C LEU A 99 -9.63 -0.91 11.51
N ASP A 100 -8.39 -1.20 11.19
CA ASP A 100 -7.89 -2.54 10.85
C ASP A 100 -7.57 -3.34 12.12
N PRO A 101 -7.64 -4.69 12.10
CA PRO A 101 -7.18 -5.53 13.21
C PRO A 101 -5.75 -5.22 13.67
N LEU A 102 -4.90 -4.65 12.83
CA LEU A 102 -3.56 -4.16 13.15
C LEU A 102 -3.56 -3.20 14.35
N ALA A 103 -4.62 -2.40 14.52
CA ALA A 103 -4.74 -1.43 15.60
C ALA A 103 -4.58 -2.03 17.03
N GLN A 104 -4.80 -3.34 17.17
CA GLN A 104 -4.64 -4.05 18.46
C GLN A 104 -3.18 -4.33 18.82
N TYR A 105 -2.25 -4.14 17.90
CA TYR A 105 -0.84 -4.55 18.04
C TYR A 105 0.13 -3.38 18.17
N TYR A 106 -0.36 -2.14 18.13
CA TYR A 106 0.46 -0.94 18.30
C TYR A 106 -0.35 0.19 18.96
N ASP A 107 0.30 1.29 19.32
CA ASP A 107 -0.36 2.50 19.83
C ASP A 107 -1.06 3.24 18.69
N ALA A 108 -2.22 2.71 18.29
CA ALA A 108 -3.01 3.24 17.18
C ALA A 108 -3.62 4.59 17.55
N ARG A 109 -3.63 5.50 16.57
CA ARG A 109 -4.28 6.81 16.69
C ARG A 109 -5.40 6.90 15.68
N GLU A 110 -6.43 7.63 16.03
CA GLU A 110 -7.51 7.92 15.13
C GLU A 110 -6.98 8.55 13.84
N HIS A 111 -7.49 8.13 12.68
CA HIS A 111 -7.02 8.50 11.36
C HIS A 111 -5.60 8.02 10.98
N ASP A 112 -5.03 7.04 11.67
CA ASP A 112 -3.82 6.39 11.16
C ASP A 112 -4.09 5.80 9.77
N ALA A 113 -3.36 6.28 8.76
CA ALA A 113 -3.39 5.69 7.43
C ALA A 113 -2.49 4.46 7.37
N GLY A 114 -2.83 3.48 6.56
CA GLY A 114 -2.03 2.29 6.32
C GLY A 114 -1.71 2.09 4.85
N VAL A 115 -0.60 1.43 4.54
CA VAL A 115 -0.18 1.16 3.16
C VAL A 115 0.43 -0.21 2.99
N HIS A 116 -0.08 -0.96 2.02
CA HIS A 116 0.58 -2.12 1.44
C HIS A 116 0.94 -1.83 -0.02
N LEU A 117 2.13 -2.26 -0.44
CA LEU A 117 2.66 -2.09 -1.80
C LEU A 117 3.21 -3.40 -2.32
N LEU A 118 2.80 -3.75 -3.55
CA LEU A 118 3.38 -4.80 -4.38
C LEU A 118 3.84 -4.19 -5.70
N LEU A 119 5.12 -4.35 -6.05
CA LEU A 119 5.64 -4.05 -7.39
C LEU A 119 5.61 -5.31 -8.25
N GLY A 120 4.88 -5.25 -9.35
CA GLY A 120 4.62 -6.42 -10.21
C GLY A 120 5.81 -6.80 -11.08
N PRO A 121 6.19 -6.00 -12.09
CA PRO A 121 7.28 -6.32 -13.00
C PRO A 121 8.65 -6.35 -12.28
N ALA A 122 9.50 -7.33 -12.64
CA ALA A 122 10.81 -7.50 -12.02
C ALA A 122 11.74 -6.28 -12.23
N ASP A 123 11.69 -5.67 -13.39
CA ASP A 123 12.46 -4.47 -13.74
C ASP A 123 11.98 -3.19 -13.01
N SER A 124 10.73 -3.17 -12.56
CA SER A 124 10.19 -2.09 -11.73
C SER A 124 10.58 -2.19 -10.24
N ARG A 125 11.19 -3.29 -9.81
CA ARG A 125 11.56 -3.55 -8.41
C ARG A 125 12.86 -2.88 -7.95
N GLY A 126 13.26 -1.79 -8.61
CA GLY A 126 14.40 -0.97 -8.21
C GLY A 126 14.17 -0.23 -6.89
N ARG A 127 15.20 -0.13 -6.04
CA ARG A 127 15.11 0.49 -4.71
C ARG A 127 14.62 1.93 -4.75
N ARG A 128 15.08 2.70 -5.73
CA ARG A 128 14.77 4.12 -5.85
C ARG A 128 13.31 4.32 -6.23
N LEU A 129 12.84 3.64 -7.28
CA LEU A 129 11.45 3.78 -7.73
C LEU A 129 10.47 3.38 -6.63
N ALA A 130 10.68 2.25 -5.95
CA ALA A 130 9.83 1.82 -4.85
C ALA A 130 9.77 2.85 -3.71
N ALA A 131 10.90 3.48 -3.36
CA ALA A 131 10.95 4.50 -2.33
C ALA A 131 10.24 5.79 -2.76
N ASP A 132 10.44 6.24 -4.01
CA ASP A 132 9.79 7.42 -4.55
C ASP A 132 8.26 7.23 -4.63
N LEU A 133 7.79 6.08 -5.11
CA LEU A 133 6.37 5.74 -5.14
C LEU A 133 5.76 5.70 -3.73
N LEU A 134 6.42 5.03 -2.80
CA LEU A 134 5.94 4.92 -1.42
C LEU A 134 5.88 6.31 -0.74
N ARG A 135 6.88 7.16 -1.00
CA ARG A 135 6.92 8.55 -0.52
C ARG A 135 5.76 9.36 -1.06
N VAL A 136 5.50 9.27 -2.36
CA VAL A 136 4.43 10.02 -3.03
C VAL A 136 3.05 9.55 -2.57
N VAL A 137 2.78 8.25 -2.62
CA VAL A 137 1.45 7.72 -2.27
C VAL A 137 1.13 7.96 -0.79
N SER A 138 2.10 7.82 0.11
CA SER A 138 1.87 8.13 1.52
C SER A 138 1.65 9.64 1.76
N ALA A 139 2.27 10.52 0.98
CA ALA A 139 1.95 11.95 1.02
C ALA A 139 0.52 12.22 0.53
N TRP A 140 0.10 11.56 -0.56
CA TRP A 140 -1.28 11.68 -1.05
C TRP A 140 -2.33 11.22 -0.05
N GLN A 141 -2.06 10.14 0.71
CA GLN A 141 -2.96 9.70 1.78
C GLN A 141 -3.12 10.76 2.87
N LEU A 142 -2.00 11.35 3.31
CA LEU A 142 -2.02 12.39 4.34
C LEU A 142 -2.72 13.66 3.84
N ASP A 143 -2.56 14.03 2.57
CA ASP A 143 -3.23 15.20 2.00
C ASP A 143 -4.74 14.97 1.81
N ALA A 144 -5.14 13.74 1.47
CA ALA A 144 -6.55 13.39 1.25
C ALA A 144 -7.35 13.32 2.57
N ASP A 145 -6.69 12.95 3.67
CA ASP A 145 -7.28 13.00 5.02
C ASP A 145 -6.50 13.99 5.89
N PRO A 146 -7.00 15.24 6.06
CA PRO A 146 -6.33 16.25 6.90
C PRO A 146 -6.21 15.87 8.38
N LEU A 147 -6.99 14.91 8.86
CA LEU A 147 -6.93 14.40 10.24
C LEU A 147 -5.86 13.33 10.40
N ALA A 148 -5.44 12.68 9.32
CA ALA A 148 -4.34 11.73 9.36
C ALA A 148 -3.02 12.42 9.66
N THR A 149 -2.34 11.98 10.73
CA THR A 149 -1.04 12.56 11.13
C THR A 149 0.14 11.69 10.73
N ARG A 150 -0.10 10.42 10.38
CA ARG A 150 0.94 9.46 10.03
C ARG A 150 0.41 8.33 9.14
N VAL A 151 1.35 7.69 8.44
CA VAL A 151 1.12 6.47 7.65
C VAL A 151 1.88 5.32 8.30
N ILE A 152 1.22 4.18 8.38
CA ILE A 152 1.71 2.94 9.00
C ILE A 152 2.03 1.92 7.91
N GLY A 153 3.13 1.20 8.07
CA GLY A 153 3.45 0.00 7.32
C GLY A 153 3.91 -1.10 8.26
N GLU A 154 3.62 -2.36 7.94
CA GLU A 154 3.99 -3.50 8.79
C GLU A 154 4.55 -4.68 7.95
N PRO A 155 5.64 -4.44 7.18
CA PRO A 155 6.28 -5.53 6.43
C PRO A 155 6.80 -6.61 7.36
N ASP A 156 6.97 -7.83 6.82
CA ASP A 156 7.68 -8.90 7.52
C ASP A 156 9.03 -8.39 8.01
N ALA A 157 9.35 -8.63 9.27
CA ALA A 157 10.58 -8.14 9.91
C ALA A 157 11.85 -8.66 9.24
N THR A 158 11.77 -9.76 8.49
CA THR A 158 12.88 -10.30 7.69
C THR A 158 13.02 -9.66 6.31
N ASN A 159 12.04 -8.83 5.89
CA ASN A 159 12.09 -8.10 4.63
C ASN A 159 12.95 -6.84 4.73
N GLU A 160 14.23 -7.02 5.03
CA GLU A 160 15.19 -5.91 5.16
C GLU A 160 15.25 -5.01 3.93
N ARG A 161 14.97 -5.57 2.74
CA ARG A 161 14.96 -4.78 1.50
C ARG A 161 13.85 -3.72 1.54
N LEU A 162 12.62 -4.12 1.89
CA LEU A 162 11.49 -3.20 1.98
C LEU A 162 11.65 -2.22 3.14
N ILE A 163 12.17 -2.66 4.28
CA ILE A 163 12.45 -1.78 5.42
C ILE A 163 13.43 -0.66 5.02
N ARG A 164 14.50 -1.00 4.26
CA ARG A 164 15.43 0.02 3.73
C ARG A 164 14.78 0.95 2.70
N VAL A 165 13.91 0.42 1.84
CA VAL A 165 13.14 1.21 0.87
C VAL A 165 12.21 2.18 1.60
N ALA A 166 11.50 1.72 2.62
CA ALA A 166 10.61 2.55 3.42
C ALA A 166 11.37 3.65 4.17
N ALA A 167 12.57 3.36 4.67
CA ALA A 167 13.43 4.37 5.31
C ALA A 167 13.80 5.51 4.32
N LEU A 168 14.09 5.17 3.05
CA LEU A 168 14.33 6.16 1.99
C LEU A 168 13.07 6.98 1.65
N ALA A 169 11.89 6.43 1.89
CA ALA A 169 10.60 7.11 1.72
C ALA A 169 10.18 7.94 2.95
N GLY A 170 11.01 8.01 4.00
CA GLY A 170 10.76 8.79 5.21
C GLY A 170 10.06 8.02 6.34
N PHE A 171 9.90 6.70 6.21
CA PHE A 171 9.41 5.88 7.30
C PHE A 171 10.52 5.59 8.32
N ARG A 172 10.16 5.54 9.58
CA ARG A 172 11.03 5.10 10.68
C ARG A 172 10.57 3.75 11.21
N HIS A 173 11.48 2.83 11.43
CA HIS A 173 11.22 1.61 12.18
C HIS A 173 11.08 1.97 13.67
N VAL A 174 9.93 1.68 14.24
CA VAL A 174 9.61 2.00 15.64
C VAL A 174 9.92 0.81 16.54
N THR A 175 9.39 -0.35 16.19
CA THR A 175 9.57 -1.62 16.90
C THR A 175 9.15 -2.79 16.01
N ASP A 176 9.42 -4.01 16.45
CA ASP A 176 8.77 -5.19 15.87
C ASP A 176 7.53 -5.55 16.68
N ILE A 177 6.51 -6.03 15.97
CA ILE A 177 5.24 -6.48 16.54
C ILE A 177 4.95 -7.91 16.13
N GLU A 178 4.34 -8.69 17.03
CA GLU A 178 3.93 -10.07 16.77
C GLU A 178 2.49 -10.12 16.27
N LEU A 179 2.30 -10.30 14.96
CA LEU A 179 0.99 -10.54 14.35
C LEU A 179 0.68 -12.03 14.30
N PRO A 180 -0.59 -12.45 14.20
CA PRO A 180 -0.96 -13.87 14.19
C PRO A 180 -0.29 -14.72 13.11
N HIS A 181 0.17 -14.09 12.03
CA HIS A 181 0.72 -14.76 10.85
C HIS A 181 2.17 -14.37 10.52
N LYS A 182 2.73 -13.36 11.19
CA LYS A 182 4.11 -12.91 10.97
C LYS A 182 4.63 -12.05 12.13
N ARG A 183 5.93 -12.02 12.31
CA ARG A 183 6.61 -10.91 13.00
C ARG A 183 6.80 -9.77 12.02
N ALA A 184 6.33 -8.60 12.33
CA ALA A 184 6.36 -7.45 11.45
C ALA A 184 7.19 -6.30 12.03
N ALA A 185 7.90 -5.58 11.17
CA ALA A 185 8.52 -4.31 11.51
C ALA A 185 7.47 -3.20 11.43
N LEU A 186 7.13 -2.58 12.56
CA LEU A 186 6.24 -1.43 12.59
C LEU A 186 6.98 -0.20 12.07
N LEU A 187 6.56 0.27 10.91
CA LEU A 187 7.12 1.43 10.23
C LEU A 187 6.13 2.59 10.29
N VAL A 188 6.62 3.78 10.60
CA VAL A 188 5.79 4.98 10.74
C VAL A 188 6.41 6.15 9.99
N ARG A 189 5.62 6.82 9.14
CA ARG A 189 5.94 8.09 8.50
C ARG A 189 4.99 9.16 9.01
N GLY A 190 5.51 10.17 9.67
CA GLY A 190 4.73 11.32 10.12
C GLY A 190 4.50 12.35 9.02
N ARG A 191 3.46 13.18 9.17
CA ARG A 191 3.20 14.33 8.28
C ARG A 191 4.38 15.31 8.25
N ASP A 192 5.04 15.50 9.38
CA ASP A 192 6.21 16.40 9.50
C ASP A 192 7.48 15.86 8.80
N SER A 193 7.40 14.65 8.24
CA SER A 193 8.49 14.02 7.46
C SER A 193 8.33 14.25 5.95
N LEU A 194 7.43 15.13 5.54
CA LEU A 194 7.15 15.49 4.14
C LEU A 194 8.17 16.52 3.61
#